data_84c2a992dfac33769d3a2ed57adcdb3d
#
_entry.id   84c2a992dfac33769d3a2ed57adcdb3d
#
_cell.length_a   1.000
_cell.length_b   1.000
_cell.length_c   1.000
_cell.angle_alpha   90.00
_cell.angle_beta   90.00
_cell.angle_gamma   90.00
#
_symmetry.space_group_name_H-M   'P 1'
#
loop_
_entity.id
_entity.type
_entity.pdbx_description
1 polymer ?
#
loop_
_entity_poly.entity_id
_entity_poly.type
_entity_poly.pdbx_seq_one_letter_code
_entity_poly.pdbx_strand_id
1 'polypeptide(L)'
;MANGVKKLSDRSPFESYMDILDGDTVSSPDFLREGPNPEIENKPIDASRYYDKDFFNKEVKYVWPKVWQWACREEDIPEVGDHHIFNNAGKSLIIVRTKENEVKALVNSCLHRGRQIL
;
A
#
# COMPACT_ATOMS: atom_id res chain seq x y z
N MET A 1 -3.70 39.98 -26.74
CA MET A 1 -2.60 39.00 -26.87
C MET A 1 -2.81 37.95 -25.79
N ALA A 2 -3.34 36.82 -26.18
CA ALA A 2 -3.60 35.73 -25.22
C ALA A 2 -2.29 35.04 -24.90
N ASN A 3 -1.82 35.17 -23.65
CA ASN A 3 -0.72 34.37 -23.14
C ASN A 3 -1.18 32.90 -23.10
N GLY A 4 -0.74 32.13 -24.09
CA GLY A 4 -0.97 30.70 -24.12
C GLY A 4 -0.36 30.05 -22.86
N VAL A 5 -1.19 29.51 -22.02
CA VAL A 5 -0.73 28.69 -20.90
C VAL A 5 -0.02 27.49 -21.51
N LYS A 6 1.31 27.41 -21.36
CA LYS A 6 2.08 26.23 -21.76
C LYS A 6 1.49 24.98 -21.12
N LYS A 7 1.18 23.98 -21.90
CA LYS A 7 0.74 22.68 -21.39
C LYS A 7 1.82 22.12 -20.46
N LEU A 8 1.43 21.39 -19.47
CA LEU A 8 2.33 20.80 -18.46
C LEU A 8 3.42 19.93 -19.13
N SER A 9 3.09 19.25 -20.22
CA SER A 9 4.00 18.50 -21.10
C SER A 9 5.17 19.31 -21.67
N ASP A 10 4.98 20.61 -21.90
CA ASP A 10 6.02 21.49 -22.46
C ASP A 10 7.04 21.95 -21.41
N ARG A 11 6.87 21.53 -20.15
CA ARG A 11 7.70 21.96 -19.00
C ARG A 11 8.54 20.85 -18.41
N SER A 12 8.22 19.58 -18.71
CA SER A 12 8.93 18.44 -18.16
C SER A 12 9.96 17.91 -19.17
N PRO A 13 11.23 17.75 -18.77
CA PRO A 13 12.22 17.04 -19.56
C PRO A 13 12.03 15.51 -19.49
N PHE A 14 11.03 15.03 -18.74
CA PHE A 14 10.73 13.62 -18.53
C PHE A 14 9.54 13.22 -19.41
N GLU A 15 9.51 11.95 -19.79
CA GLU A 15 8.39 11.33 -20.48
C GLU A 15 7.08 11.56 -19.74
N SER A 16 6.02 11.83 -20.48
CA SER A 16 4.70 11.95 -19.87
C SER A 16 4.17 10.57 -19.46
N TYR A 17 3.19 10.55 -18.57
CA TYR A 17 2.52 9.30 -18.18
C TYR A 17 1.97 8.52 -19.39
N MET A 18 1.45 9.22 -20.38
CA MET A 18 0.94 8.59 -21.60
C MET A 18 2.04 8.03 -22.48
N ASP A 19 3.20 8.72 -22.56
CA ASP A 19 4.35 8.20 -23.31
C ASP A 19 4.88 6.90 -22.68
N ILE A 20 4.87 6.80 -21.35
CA ILE A 20 5.24 5.58 -20.62
C ILE A 20 4.26 4.45 -20.94
N LEU A 21 2.94 4.72 -20.92
CA LEU A 21 1.91 3.73 -21.27
C LEU A 21 2.00 3.27 -22.71
N ASP A 22 2.39 4.16 -23.62
CA ASP A 22 2.52 3.86 -25.06
C ASP A 22 3.82 3.10 -25.37
N GLY A 23 4.85 3.28 -24.56
CA GLY A 23 6.13 2.56 -24.66
C GLY A 23 6.10 1.15 -24.06
N ASP A 24 5.06 0.77 -23.33
CA ASP A 24 4.96 -0.55 -22.71
C ASP A 24 4.78 -1.66 -23.77
N THR A 25 5.45 -2.78 -23.58
CA THR A 25 5.34 -3.96 -24.45
C THR A 25 4.01 -4.70 -24.31
N VAL A 26 3.30 -4.46 -23.21
CA VAL A 26 1.97 -5.00 -22.92
C VAL A 26 0.94 -3.88 -22.99
N SER A 27 -0.16 -4.13 -23.72
CA SER A 27 -1.25 -3.14 -23.80
C SER A 27 -1.78 -2.82 -22.40
N SER A 28 -1.66 -1.56 -22.02
CA SER A 28 -2.21 -1.07 -20.76
C SER A 28 -3.74 -1.12 -20.78
N PRO A 29 -4.39 -1.49 -19.66
CA PRO A 29 -5.84 -1.43 -19.52
C PRO A 29 -6.40 -0.03 -19.80
N ASP A 30 -7.59 0.04 -20.43
CA ASP A 30 -8.20 1.30 -20.86
C ASP A 30 -8.40 2.29 -19.71
N PHE A 31 -8.73 1.81 -18.50
CA PHE A 31 -8.94 2.67 -17.33
C PHE A 31 -7.69 3.47 -16.92
N LEU A 32 -6.48 3.03 -17.29
CA LEU A 32 -5.25 3.80 -17.08
C LEU A 32 -5.07 4.95 -18.07
N ARG A 33 -5.80 4.92 -19.18
CA ARG A 33 -5.81 5.96 -20.22
C ARG A 33 -6.96 6.96 -20.04
N GLU A 34 -7.91 6.63 -19.16
CA GLU A 34 -8.97 7.55 -18.78
C GLU A 34 -8.37 8.69 -17.95
N GLY A 35 -8.86 9.89 -18.17
CA GLY A 35 -8.48 11.05 -17.38
C GLY A 35 -8.93 10.90 -15.92
N PRO A 36 -8.53 11.82 -15.04
CA PRO A 36 -8.95 11.77 -13.64
C PRO A 36 -10.48 11.69 -13.57
N ASN A 37 -10.97 10.75 -12.72
CA ASN A 37 -12.40 10.57 -12.53
C ASN A 37 -13.04 11.92 -12.11
N PRO A 38 -13.97 12.46 -12.92
CA PRO A 38 -14.58 13.77 -12.64
C PRO A 38 -15.41 13.76 -11.35
N GLU A 39 -15.77 12.58 -10.82
CA GLU A 39 -16.47 12.44 -9.55
C GLU A 39 -15.53 12.59 -8.33
N ILE A 40 -14.21 12.49 -8.54
CA ILE A 40 -13.23 12.77 -7.48
C ILE A 40 -12.99 14.28 -7.47
N GLU A 41 -13.75 14.97 -6.63
CA GLU A 41 -13.54 16.40 -6.41
C GLU A 41 -12.11 16.64 -5.85
N ASN A 42 -11.39 17.61 -6.43
CA ASN A 42 -10.11 18.10 -5.94
C ASN A 42 -10.29 18.94 -4.65
N LYS A 43 -10.97 18.37 -3.65
CA LYS A 43 -11.10 19.00 -2.33
C LYS A 43 -9.91 18.60 -1.46
N PRO A 44 -9.35 19.53 -0.70
CA PRO A 44 -8.34 19.19 0.29
C PRO A 44 -8.89 18.15 1.26
N ILE A 45 -8.09 17.14 1.55
CA ILE A 45 -8.41 16.16 2.59
C ILE A 45 -8.29 16.87 3.93
N ASP A 46 -9.32 16.75 4.78
CA ASP A 46 -9.29 17.32 6.12
C ASP A 46 -8.11 16.72 6.90
N ALA A 47 -7.26 17.60 7.42
CA ALA A 47 -6.06 17.22 8.17
C ALA A 47 -6.40 16.39 9.43
N SER A 48 -7.60 16.49 9.97
CA SER A 48 -8.07 15.70 11.12
C SER A 48 -7.90 14.19 10.88
N ARG A 49 -8.01 13.73 9.64
CA ARG A 49 -7.82 12.31 9.28
C ARG A 49 -6.45 11.75 9.66
N TYR A 50 -5.44 12.61 9.83
CA TYR A 50 -4.09 12.20 10.16
C TYR A 50 -3.79 12.15 11.67
N TYR A 51 -4.61 12.79 12.51
CA TYR A 51 -4.39 12.84 13.95
C TYR A 51 -5.62 12.51 14.79
N ASP A 52 -6.82 12.40 14.19
CA ASP A 52 -8.03 12.07 14.91
C ASP A 52 -8.05 10.59 15.32
N LYS A 53 -8.08 10.35 16.63
CA LYS A 53 -8.11 9.01 17.20
C LYS A 53 -9.38 8.23 16.84
N ASP A 54 -10.51 8.90 16.74
CA ASP A 54 -11.78 8.25 16.39
C ASP A 54 -11.78 7.83 14.91
N PHE A 55 -11.17 8.63 14.06
CA PHE A 55 -10.95 8.27 12.67
C PHE A 55 -10.05 7.04 12.57
N PHE A 56 -8.91 7.04 13.25
CA PHE A 56 -8.00 5.89 13.31
C PHE A 56 -8.68 4.62 13.83
N ASN A 57 -9.50 4.72 14.88
CA ASN A 57 -10.26 3.58 15.40
C ASN A 57 -11.24 2.99 14.36
N LYS A 58 -11.83 3.84 13.52
CA LYS A 58 -12.66 3.39 12.40
C LYS A 58 -11.83 2.67 11.33
N GLU A 59 -10.64 3.18 11.01
CA GLU A 59 -9.73 2.50 10.08
C GLU A 59 -9.32 1.12 10.61
N VAL A 60 -8.93 1.04 11.90
CA VAL A 60 -8.58 -0.23 12.56
C VAL A 60 -9.72 -1.24 12.50
N LYS A 61 -10.95 -0.78 12.59
CA LYS A 61 -12.13 -1.65 12.56
C LYS A 61 -12.58 -2.04 11.16
N TYR A 62 -12.55 -1.10 10.22
CA TYR A 62 -13.23 -1.27 8.94
C TYR A 62 -12.31 -1.37 7.73
N VAL A 63 -11.08 -0.88 7.82
CA VAL A 63 -10.12 -0.84 6.71
C VAL A 63 -9.02 -1.88 6.88
N TRP A 64 -8.20 -1.75 7.91
CA TRP A 64 -7.00 -2.58 8.08
C TRP A 64 -7.24 -4.10 8.04
N PRO A 65 -8.35 -4.65 8.60
CA PRO A 65 -8.61 -6.09 8.51
C PRO A 65 -9.05 -6.59 7.14
N LYS A 66 -9.30 -5.70 6.18
CA LYS A 66 -9.91 -6.02 4.89
C LYS A 66 -9.01 -5.73 3.70
N VAL A 67 -7.87 -5.07 3.90
CA VAL A 67 -6.95 -4.69 2.84
C VAL A 67 -5.66 -5.48 2.93
N TRP A 68 -5.04 -5.72 1.77
CA TRP A 68 -3.70 -6.28 1.72
C TRP A 68 -2.72 -5.31 2.38
N GLN A 69 -1.79 -5.86 3.15
CA GLN A 69 -0.76 -5.11 3.84
C GLN A 69 0.60 -5.71 3.51
N TRP A 70 1.54 -4.83 3.27
CA TRP A 70 2.92 -5.23 3.06
C TRP A 70 3.59 -5.48 4.41
N ALA A 71 4.05 -6.72 4.65
CA ALA A 71 4.62 -7.13 5.93
C ALA A 71 6.14 -7.05 5.95
N CYS A 72 6.82 -7.69 4.99
CA CYS A 72 8.27 -7.69 4.85
C CYS A 72 8.64 -8.11 3.42
N ARG A 73 9.92 -8.03 3.08
CA ARG A 73 10.45 -8.60 1.85
C ARG A 73 10.81 -10.08 2.06
N GLU A 74 10.86 -10.84 0.97
CA GLU A 74 11.32 -12.24 1.03
C GLU A 74 12.78 -12.34 1.48
N GLU A 75 13.59 -11.34 1.12
CA GLU A 75 15.00 -11.25 1.51
C GLU A 75 15.20 -11.01 3.02
N ASP A 76 14.18 -10.54 3.74
CA ASP A 76 14.23 -10.35 5.18
C ASP A 76 14.09 -11.70 5.94
N ILE A 77 13.61 -12.75 5.25
CA ILE A 77 13.40 -14.10 5.77
C ILE A 77 13.89 -15.14 4.76
N PRO A 78 15.20 -15.17 4.41
CA PRO A 78 15.74 -15.97 3.31
C PRO A 78 15.70 -17.49 3.56
N GLU A 79 15.85 -17.93 4.81
CA GLU A 79 16.00 -19.35 5.16
C GLU A 79 14.79 -19.90 5.93
N VAL A 80 14.61 -21.21 5.89
CA VAL A 80 13.58 -21.89 6.68
C VAL A 80 13.84 -21.70 8.17
N GLY A 81 12.83 -21.17 8.88
CA GLY A 81 12.93 -20.77 10.30
C GLY A 81 13.12 -19.28 10.50
N ASP A 82 13.53 -18.54 9.49
CA ASP A 82 13.60 -17.08 9.58
C ASP A 82 12.23 -16.48 9.75
N HIS A 83 12.18 -15.40 10.51
CA HIS A 83 10.92 -14.74 10.83
C HIS A 83 11.08 -13.22 10.93
N HIS A 84 9.97 -12.54 10.68
CA HIS A 84 9.81 -11.09 10.84
C HIS A 84 8.57 -10.79 11.68
N ILE A 85 8.67 -9.84 12.62
CA ILE A 85 7.52 -9.42 13.44
C ILE A 85 6.85 -8.25 12.77
N PHE A 86 5.61 -8.45 12.34
CA PHE A 86 4.77 -7.42 11.73
C PHE A 86 3.76 -6.88 12.73
N ASN A 87 3.89 -5.61 13.08
CA ASN A 87 2.98 -4.91 13.99
C ASN A 87 2.23 -3.80 13.23
N ASN A 88 0.93 -3.93 13.12
CA ASN A 88 0.08 -2.88 12.54
C ASN A 88 -1.32 -2.86 13.15
N ALA A 89 -1.87 -1.66 13.35
CA ALA A 89 -3.25 -1.44 13.80
C ALA A 89 -3.65 -2.29 15.02
N GLY A 90 -2.76 -2.45 15.98
CA GLY A 90 -2.97 -3.24 17.20
C GLY A 90 -2.93 -4.77 17.00
N LYS A 91 -2.51 -5.24 15.83
CA LYS A 91 -2.24 -6.65 15.55
C LYS A 91 -0.75 -6.91 15.50
N SER A 92 -0.32 -8.03 16.10
CA SER A 92 1.05 -8.53 16.01
C SER A 92 1.03 -9.90 15.34
N LEU A 93 1.81 -10.04 14.26
CA LEU A 93 1.94 -11.27 13.49
C LEU A 93 3.42 -11.66 13.40
N ILE A 94 3.68 -12.95 13.40
CA ILE A 94 4.97 -13.55 13.08
C ILE A 94 4.88 -14.03 11.63
N ILE A 95 5.64 -13.42 10.75
CA ILE A 95 5.80 -13.86 9.36
C ILE A 95 6.98 -14.81 9.36
N VAL A 96 6.79 -16.07 9.01
CA VAL A 96 7.83 -17.09 9.11
C VAL A 96 7.92 -17.91 7.83
N ARG A 97 9.13 -18.18 7.39
CA ARG A 97 9.40 -19.14 6.30
C ARG A 97 9.38 -20.55 6.87
N THR A 98 8.33 -21.27 6.59
CA THR A 98 8.14 -22.65 7.10
C THR A 98 8.79 -23.71 6.23
N LYS A 99 8.93 -23.45 4.93
CA LYS A 99 9.61 -24.25 3.93
C LYS A 99 10.23 -23.33 2.88
N GLU A 100 11.07 -23.87 2.00
CA GLU A 100 11.80 -23.12 0.97
C GLU A 100 10.89 -22.14 0.20
N ASN A 101 9.71 -22.59 -0.20
CA ASN A 101 8.74 -21.78 -0.97
C ASN A 101 7.44 -21.52 -0.22
N GLU A 102 7.45 -21.56 1.10
CA GLU A 102 6.25 -21.34 1.90
C GLU A 102 6.48 -20.35 3.03
N VAL A 103 5.73 -19.26 3.02
CA VAL A 103 5.70 -18.26 4.09
C VAL A 103 4.31 -18.26 4.74
N LYS A 104 4.28 -18.25 6.07
CA LYS A 104 3.04 -18.19 6.86
C LYS A 104 3.04 -16.97 7.77
N ALA A 105 1.85 -16.43 7.99
CA ALA A 105 1.58 -15.41 9.00
C ALA A 105 0.86 -16.05 10.18
N LEU A 106 1.46 -16.00 11.35
CA LEU A 106 0.92 -16.54 12.59
C LEU A 106 0.62 -15.40 13.55
N VAL A 107 -0.46 -15.53 14.33
CA VAL A 107 -0.75 -14.55 15.40
C VAL A 107 0.36 -14.65 16.47
N ASN A 108 0.96 -13.52 16.79
CA ASN A 108 2.02 -13.43 17.80
C ASN A 108 1.43 -13.49 19.22
N SER A 109 0.81 -14.62 19.54
CA SER A 109 0.15 -14.84 20.83
C SER A 109 0.14 -16.32 21.18
N CYS A 110 0.56 -16.63 22.41
CA CYS A 110 0.52 -17.99 22.93
C CYS A 110 -0.93 -18.46 23.14
N LEU A 111 -1.27 -19.60 22.56
CA LEU A 111 -2.61 -20.19 22.68
C LEU A 111 -2.96 -20.56 24.14
N HIS A 112 -1.98 -20.74 25.01
CA HIS A 112 -2.22 -21.12 26.42
C HIS A 112 -2.70 -19.94 27.26
N ARG A 113 -2.03 -18.79 27.22
CA ARG A 113 -2.32 -17.61 28.07
C ARG A 113 -2.34 -16.28 27.33
N GLY A 114 -2.33 -16.27 26.00
CA GLY A 114 -2.39 -15.05 25.19
C GLY A 114 -1.15 -14.16 25.30
N ARG A 115 -0.07 -14.61 25.95
CA ARG A 115 1.18 -13.84 26.02
C ARG A 115 1.83 -13.79 24.65
N GLN A 116 2.39 -12.64 24.30
CA GLN A 116 3.23 -12.47 23.13
C GLN A 116 4.39 -13.47 23.14
N ILE A 117 4.68 -14.08 21.98
CA ILE A 117 5.71 -15.13 21.85
C ILE A 117 7.06 -14.51 21.55
N LEU A 118 7.08 -13.53 20.61
CA LEU A 118 8.26 -12.82 20.13
C LEU A 118 8.08 -11.30 20.22
#